data_e71fb450ed1f84d97587e6ccdb2af9f2
#
_entry.id   e71fb450ed1f84d97587e6ccdb2af9f2
#
_cell.length_a   1.000
_cell.length_b   1.000
_cell.length_c   1.000
_cell.angle_alpha   90.00
_cell.angle_beta   90.00
_cell.angle_gamma   90.00
#
_symmetry.space_group_name_H-M   'P 1'
#
loop_
_entity.id
_entity.type
_entity.pdbx_description
1 polymer ?
#
loop_
_entity_poly.entity_id
_entity_poly.type
_entity_poly.pdbx_seq_one_letter_code
_entity_poly.pdbx_strand_id
1 'polypeptide(L)'
;MALGFAGCALPRDPGLGSKFRDDFERTGLGKNYFDTIGRYRIINGKLNIEKAYNNPLWLRRRLPRNVEIELDVMSRSKDGDMKIELFGDGESFARDRGAYVASGYVICMGGWHNTKSFIARRLEHGREGIDMVSRTDVKVVPNKVYHWRILRQGKELRWYVDGELFLSYHDEEPLYGRGHDHFGFNNWESDVWYDNLRIEALSD
;
A
#
# COMPACT_ATOMS: atom_id res chain seq x y z
N MET A 1 -43.70 8.88 19.47
CA MET A 1 -42.49 8.22 20.01
C MET A 1 -41.59 7.87 18.85
N ALA A 2 -40.53 8.63 18.63
CA ALA A 2 -39.53 8.34 17.59
C ALA A 2 -38.46 7.46 18.23
N LEU A 3 -38.35 6.21 17.79
CA LEU A 3 -37.29 5.31 18.12
C LEU A 3 -36.02 5.76 17.40
N GLY A 4 -35.11 6.43 18.12
CA GLY A 4 -33.77 6.73 17.63
C GLY A 4 -32.97 5.43 17.47
N PHE A 5 -32.66 5.04 16.25
CA PHE A 5 -31.65 4.03 15.99
C PHE A 5 -30.28 4.64 16.33
N ALA A 6 -29.75 4.31 17.47
CA ALA A 6 -28.34 4.51 17.77
C ALA A 6 -27.54 3.56 16.87
N GLY A 7 -27.08 4.06 15.73
CA GLY A 7 -26.14 3.34 14.89
C GLY A 7 -24.86 3.07 15.70
N CYS A 8 -24.60 1.83 16.08
CA CYS A 8 -23.30 1.42 16.62
C CYS A 8 -22.25 1.65 15.53
N ALA A 9 -21.54 2.76 15.60
CA ALA A 9 -20.35 2.93 14.79
C ALA A 9 -19.37 1.83 15.17
N LEU A 10 -18.89 1.05 14.19
CA LEU A 10 -17.85 0.05 14.41
C LEU A 10 -16.64 0.74 15.06
N PRO A 11 -16.00 0.08 16.04
CA PRO A 11 -14.83 0.66 16.70
C PRO A 11 -13.75 0.91 15.63
N ARG A 12 -13.23 2.13 15.62
CA ARG A 12 -12.16 2.54 14.71
C ARG A 12 -10.86 1.81 15.06
N ASP A 13 -10.10 1.39 14.07
CA ASP A 13 -8.79 0.78 14.28
C ASP A 13 -7.89 1.69 15.14
N PRO A 14 -7.02 1.12 16.00
CA PRO A 14 -6.16 1.91 16.87
C PRO A 14 -5.13 2.70 16.06
N GLY A 15 -4.63 3.81 16.59
CA GLY A 15 -3.50 4.53 16.02
C GLY A 15 -2.24 3.68 16.00
N LEU A 16 -1.34 3.96 15.06
CA LEU A 16 -0.06 3.28 14.91
C LEU A 16 0.82 3.39 16.18
N GLY A 17 0.70 4.49 16.94
CA GLY A 17 1.69 4.89 17.93
C GLY A 17 2.91 5.52 17.28
N SER A 18 4.10 5.35 17.87
CA SER A 18 5.34 5.87 17.29
C SER A 18 5.89 4.98 16.16
N LYS A 19 5.67 3.68 16.23
CA LYS A 19 6.17 2.72 15.24
C LYS A 19 5.35 1.43 15.20
N PHE A 20 5.42 0.77 14.05
CA PHE A 20 4.95 -0.60 13.82
C PHE A 20 6.03 -1.37 13.08
N ARG A 21 6.18 -2.67 13.35
CA ARG A 21 7.09 -3.58 12.66
C ARG A 21 6.44 -4.93 12.47
N ASP A 22 6.74 -5.56 11.35
CA ASP A 22 6.34 -6.91 11.04
C ASP A 22 7.37 -7.58 10.12
N ASP A 23 8.05 -8.58 10.64
CA ASP A 23 9.01 -9.43 9.93
C ASP A 23 8.36 -10.71 9.38
N PHE A 24 7.04 -10.86 9.58
CA PHE A 24 6.25 -12.01 9.13
C PHE A 24 6.74 -13.39 9.61
N GLU A 25 7.63 -13.46 10.60
CA GLU A 25 8.17 -14.71 11.14
C GLU A 25 7.12 -15.48 11.97
N ARG A 26 6.08 -15.94 11.27
CA ARG A 26 4.94 -16.70 11.80
C ARG A 26 4.26 -17.48 10.68
N THR A 27 3.19 -18.22 10.99
CA THR A 27 2.46 -19.07 10.03
C THR A 27 1.13 -18.48 9.56
N GLY A 28 0.62 -17.44 10.21
CA GLY A 28 -0.67 -16.83 9.85
C GLY A 28 -0.63 -15.32 9.88
N LEU A 29 -1.57 -14.65 9.19
CA LEU A 29 -1.61 -13.18 9.08
C LEU A 29 -1.76 -12.47 10.44
N GLY A 30 -2.48 -13.09 11.38
CA GLY A 30 -2.74 -12.51 12.69
C GLY A 30 -3.78 -11.38 12.65
N LYS A 31 -4.06 -10.80 13.82
CA LYS A 31 -5.14 -9.81 14.03
C LYS A 31 -4.84 -8.39 13.52
N ASN A 32 -3.59 -8.14 13.14
CA ASN A 32 -3.17 -6.82 12.67
C ASN A 32 -3.58 -6.52 11.23
N TYR A 33 -4.15 -7.50 10.53
CA TYR A 33 -4.50 -7.36 9.12
C TYR A 33 -5.96 -7.70 8.85
N PHE A 34 -6.51 -7.03 7.84
CA PHE A 34 -7.80 -7.34 7.24
C PHE A 34 -7.57 -7.78 5.79
N ASP A 35 -7.71 -9.09 5.54
CA ASP A 35 -7.58 -9.70 4.21
C ASP A 35 -8.93 -9.65 3.50
N THR A 36 -9.04 -8.81 2.48
CA THR A 36 -10.30 -8.55 1.77
C THR A 36 -10.76 -9.71 0.88
N ILE A 37 -9.87 -10.65 0.55
CA ILE A 37 -10.17 -11.79 -0.34
C ILE A 37 -9.74 -13.16 0.17
N GLY A 38 -9.09 -13.23 1.34
CA GLY A 38 -8.66 -14.50 1.93
C GLY A 38 -7.53 -15.21 1.16
N ARG A 39 -6.70 -14.48 0.40
CA ARG A 39 -5.62 -15.05 -0.42
C ARG A 39 -4.21 -14.75 0.06
N TYR A 40 -4.05 -13.76 0.92
CA TYR A 40 -2.74 -13.44 1.48
C TYR A 40 -2.26 -14.56 2.41
N ARG A 41 -1.01 -14.93 2.31
CA ARG A 41 -0.40 -16.04 3.06
C ARG A 41 0.93 -15.63 3.65
N ILE A 42 1.28 -16.23 4.77
CA ILE A 42 2.66 -16.22 5.26
C ILE A 42 3.32 -17.52 4.82
N ILE A 43 4.39 -17.42 4.07
CA ILE A 43 5.16 -18.54 3.54
C ILE A 43 6.64 -18.30 3.82
N ASN A 44 7.27 -19.20 4.60
CA ASN A 44 8.68 -19.10 4.96
C ASN A 44 9.05 -17.74 5.54
N GLY A 45 8.28 -17.24 6.50
CA GLY A 45 8.52 -15.96 7.16
C GLY A 45 8.31 -14.72 6.28
N LYS A 46 7.57 -14.82 5.19
CA LYS A 46 7.28 -13.68 4.27
C LYS A 46 5.81 -13.62 3.92
N LEU A 47 5.30 -12.41 3.72
CA LEU A 47 3.97 -12.20 3.20
C LEU A 47 3.96 -12.42 1.68
N ASN A 48 3.09 -13.29 1.21
CA ASN A 48 2.92 -13.60 -0.21
C ASN A 48 1.49 -13.31 -0.69
N ILE A 49 1.39 -12.85 -1.91
CA ILE A 49 0.14 -12.73 -2.66
C ILE A 49 0.35 -12.99 -4.16
N GLU A 50 -0.55 -13.75 -4.73
CA GLU A 50 -0.71 -13.90 -6.17
C GLU A 50 -2.18 -13.62 -6.53
N LYS A 51 -2.40 -12.78 -7.54
CA LYS A 51 -3.74 -12.48 -8.07
C LYS A 51 -4.67 -11.83 -7.04
N ALA A 52 -4.21 -10.77 -6.37
CA ALA A 52 -5.10 -9.98 -5.51
C ALA A 52 -6.16 -9.22 -6.33
N TYR A 53 -5.89 -8.86 -7.58
CA TYR A 53 -6.81 -8.11 -8.44
C TYR A 53 -7.33 -6.82 -7.78
N ASN A 54 -6.41 -6.06 -7.19
CA ASN A 54 -6.72 -4.83 -6.45
C ASN A 54 -7.63 -5.05 -5.23
N ASN A 55 -7.41 -6.14 -4.51
CA ASN A 55 -8.05 -6.41 -3.24
C ASN A 55 -6.99 -6.36 -2.12
N PRO A 56 -6.83 -5.22 -1.45
CA PRO A 56 -5.74 -5.01 -0.52
C PRO A 56 -5.81 -5.90 0.72
N LEU A 57 -4.64 -6.16 1.31
CA LEU A 57 -4.49 -6.56 2.71
C LEU A 57 -4.25 -5.30 3.53
N TRP A 58 -5.25 -4.85 4.26
CA TRP A 58 -5.17 -3.64 5.07
C TRP A 58 -4.51 -3.89 6.42
N LEU A 59 -3.56 -3.04 6.80
CA LEU A 59 -3.03 -2.97 8.15
C LEU A 59 -4.08 -2.31 9.06
N ARG A 60 -4.51 -2.99 10.11
CA ARG A 60 -5.48 -2.49 11.09
C ARG A 60 -4.82 -1.56 12.12
N ARG A 61 -4.15 -0.54 11.61
CA ARG A 61 -3.52 0.55 12.36
C ARG A 61 -3.64 1.83 11.55
N ARG A 62 -4.09 2.90 12.20
CA ARG A 62 -4.20 4.21 11.56
C ARG A 62 -2.84 4.89 11.50
N LEU A 63 -2.44 5.28 10.32
CA LEU A 63 -1.21 6.02 10.07
C LEU A 63 -1.30 7.45 10.65
N PRO A 64 -0.19 8.00 11.18
CA PRO A 64 -0.05 9.42 11.45
C PRO A 64 0.02 10.20 10.13
N ARG A 65 -0.09 11.54 10.22
CA ARG A 65 -0.02 12.42 9.05
C ARG A 65 1.32 12.31 8.31
N ASN A 66 2.42 12.33 9.05
CA ASN A 66 3.76 12.20 8.52
C ASN A 66 4.31 10.83 8.90
N VAL A 67 4.86 10.12 7.93
CA VAL A 67 5.25 8.73 8.14
C VAL A 67 6.42 8.34 7.24
N GLU A 68 7.30 7.52 7.78
CA GLU A 68 8.27 6.74 7.02
C GLU A 68 7.87 5.28 7.00
N ILE A 69 7.91 4.67 5.83
CA ILE A 69 7.61 3.24 5.63
C ILE A 69 8.79 2.61 4.92
N GLU A 70 9.30 1.52 5.48
CA GLU A 70 10.32 0.69 4.87
C GLU A 70 9.79 -0.74 4.74
N LEU A 71 10.12 -1.40 3.64
CA LEU A 71 9.82 -2.81 3.41
C LEU A 71 10.71 -3.39 2.32
N ASP A 72 10.90 -4.68 2.37
CA ASP A 72 11.49 -5.45 1.28
C ASP A 72 10.38 -6.02 0.41
N VAL A 73 10.55 -5.93 -0.92
CA VAL A 73 9.56 -6.41 -1.88
C VAL A 73 10.23 -7.10 -3.06
N MET A 74 9.62 -8.19 -3.50
CA MET A 74 10.11 -9.00 -4.62
C MET A 74 8.92 -9.50 -5.45
N SER A 75 9.03 -9.48 -6.76
CA SER A 75 8.14 -10.20 -7.66
C SER A 75 8.86 -11.42 -8.27
N ARG A 76 8.17 -12.56 -8.28
CA ARG A 76 8.63 -13.74 -9.04
C ARG A 76 8.13 -13.72 -10.48
N SER A 77 7.15 -12.87 -10.76
CA SER A 77 6.57 -12.71 -12.09
C SER A 77 7.38 -11.76 -12.95
N LYS A 78 7.46 -12.04 -14.27
CA LYS A 78 8.08 -11.14 -15.25
C LYS A 78 7.30 -9.83 -15.39
N ASP A 79 6.02 -9.85 -15.07
CA ASP A 79 5.12 -8.69 -15.15
C ASP A 79 5.31 -7.65 -14.03
N GLY A 80 6.17 -7.94 -13.07
CA GLY A 80 6.46 -7.00 -11.98
C GLY A 80 5.27 -6.83 -11.04
N ASP A 81 4.58 -5.70 -11.13
CA ASP A 81 3.36 -5.31 -10.41
C ASP A 81 3.46 -5.44 -8.88
N MET A 82 4.57 -5.00 -8.32
CA MET A 82 4.75 -4.86 -6.87
C MET A 82 4.03 -3.59 -6.43
N LYS A 83 3.02 -3.73 -5.57
CA LYS A 83 2.10 -2.63 -5.26
C LYS A 83 1.78 -2.52 -3.77
N ILE A 84 1.68 -1.30 -3.30
CA ILE A 84 1.10 -0.95 -1.98
C ILE A 84 0.09 0.18 -2.15
N GLU A 85 -0.79 0.30 -1.16
CA GLU A 85 -1.65 1.47 -0.98
C GLU A 85 -1.29 2.21 0.30
N LEU A 86 -1.24 3.52 0.21
CA LEU A 86 -0.86 4.39 1.31
C LEU A 86 -1.93 5.45 1.54
N PHE A 87 -2.32 5.68 2.79
CA PHE A 87 -3.42 6.58 3.14
C PHE A 87 -4.75 6.18 2.49
N GLY A 88 -5.05 4.88 2.45
CA GLY A 88 -6.36 4.35 2.08
C GLY A 88 -7.33 4.34 3.27
N ASP A 89 -8.56 3.86 3.04
CA ASP A 89 -9.62 3.84 4.03
C ASP A 89 -9.58 2.62 4.98
N GLY A 90 -8.77 1.61 4.67
CA GLY A 90 -8.62 0.41 5.49
C GLY A 90 -9.69 -0.66 5.28
N GLU A 91 -10.62 -0.46 4.34
CA GLU A 91 -11.76 -1.38 4.13
C GLU A 91 -12.13 -1.63 2.66
N SER A 92 -11.85 -0.70 1.75
CA SER A 92 -12.21 -0.81 0.34
C SER A 92 -11.45 -1.91 -0.39
N PHE A 93 -12.10 -2.53 -1.37
CA PHE A 93 -11.56 -3.55 -2.26
C PHE A 93 -12.30 -3.59 -3.58
N ALA A 94 -11.71 -4.23 -4.60
CA ALA A 94 -12.36 -4.43 -5.89
C ALA A 94 -13.49 -5.47 -5.76
N ARG A 95 -14.74 -5.06 -5.97
CA ARG A 95 -15.87 -6.01 -6.03
C ARG A 95 -15.88 -6.79 -7.33
N ASP A 96 -15.51 -6.11 -8.42
CA ASP A 96 -15.39 -6.67 -9.76
C ASP A 96 -14.01 -6.34 -10.33
N ARG A 97 -13.45 -7.22 -11.18
CA ARG A 97 -12.17 -6.98 -11.83
C ARG A 97 -12.23 -5.68 -12.65
N GLY A 98 -11.29 -4.78 -12.39
CA GLY A 98 -11.18 -3.50 -13.10
C GLY A 98 -12.08 -2.37 -12.60
N ALA A 99 -12.93 -2.60 -11.60
CA ALA A 99 -13.82 -1.58 -11.04
C ALA A 99 -13.23 -0.83 -9.82
N TYR A 100 -12.02 -1.17 -9.38
CA TYR A 100 -11.43 -0.59 -8.19
C TYR A 100 -10.85 0.80 -8.45
N VAL A 101 -11.28 1.74 -7.63
CA VAL A 101 -10.64 3.05 -7.46
C VAL A 101 -10.08 3.08 -6.04
N ALA A 102 -8.77 3.18 -5.92
CA ALA A 102 -8.11 3.21 -4.63
C ALA A 102 -8.58 4.39 -3.79
N SER A 103 -8.70 4.18 -2.49
CA SER A 103 -9.07 5.25 -1.55
C SER A 103 -7.87 6.13 -1.16
N GLY A 104 -6.64 5.65 -1.36
CA GLY A 104 -5.38 6.31 -1.03
C GLY A 104 -4.46 6.56 -2.22
N TYR A 105 -3.17 6.68 -1.94
CA TYR A 105 -2.13 6.68 -2.97
C TYR A 105 -1.79 5.24 -3.34
N VAL A 106 -1.63 4.97 -4.63
CA VAL A 106 -1.11 3.70 -5.14
C VAL A 106 0.35 3.89 -5.53
N ILE A 107 1.22 3.07 -4.97
CA ILE A 107 2.65 3.03 -5.30
C ILE A 107 2.91 1.67 -5.95
N CYS A 108 3.31 1.67 -7.22
CA CYS A 108 3.49 0.46 -7.99
C CYS A 108 4.80 0.48 -8.77
N MET A 109 5.60 -0.59 -8.62
CA MET A 109 6.79 -0.82 -9.44
C MET A 109 6.51 -1.94 -10.45
N GLY A 110 6.72 -1.63 -11.73
CA GLY A 110 6.54 -2.58 -12.81
C GLY A 110 5.07 -2.90 -13.13
N GLY A 111 4.16 -1.95 -12.97
CA GLY A 111 2.78 -2.08 -13.44
C GLY A 111 2.67 -2.24 -14.96
N TRP A 112 1.47 -2.63 -15.44
CA TRP A 112 1.17 -2.85 -16.88
C TRP A 112 2.21 -3.72 -17.59
N HIS A 113 2.34 -4.96 -17.14
CA HIS A 113 3.31 -5.92 -17.69
C HIS A 113 4.75 -5.39 -17.62
N ASN A 114 5.12 -4.88 -16.46
CA ASN A 114 6.46 -4.36 -16.17
C ASN A 114 6.91 -3.22 -17.10
N THR A 115 5.97 -2.36 -17.50
CA THR A 115 6.27 -1.25 -18.42
C THR A 115 6.35 0.10 -17.74
N LYS A 116 5.72 0.28 -16.57
CA LYS A 116 5.60 1.57 -15.91
C LYS A 116 5.64 1.42 -14.37
N SER A 117 6.38 2.28 -13.70
CA SER A 117 6.36 2.42 -12.25
C SER A 117 5.79 3.80 -11.89
N PHE A 118 4.97 3.91 -10.82
CA PHE A 118 4.25 5.14 -10.57
C PHE A 118 3.87 5.35 -9.10
N ILE A 119 3.59 6.59 -8.77
CA ILE A 119 2.81 7.02 -7.62
C ILE A 119 1.55 7.68 -8.17
N ALA A 120 0.37 7.17 -7.83
CA ALA A 120 -0.90 7.69 -8.28
C ALA A 120 -1.81 8.06 -7.08
N ARG A 121 -2.48 9.19 -7.17
CA ARG A 121 -3.48 9.63 -6.21
C ARG A 121 -4.82 9.02 -6.59
N ARG A 122 -5.24 7.96 -5.87
CA ARG A 122 -6.52 7.23 -6.01
C ARG A 122 -6.72 6.48 -7.34
N LEU A 123 -6.25 6.98 -8.47
CA LEU A 123 -6.56 6.44 -9.78
C LEU A 123 -5.29 5.96 -10.50
N GLU A 124 -5.10 4.65 -10.60
CA GLU A 124 -3.96 4.03 -11.29
C GLU A 124 -3.87 4.40 -12.79
N HIS A 125 -4.99 4.77 -13.40
CA HIS A 125 -5.09 5.28 -14.77
C HIS A 125 -5.23 6.81 -14.82
N GLY A 126 -4.70 7.50 -13.81
CA GLY A 126 -4.73 8.94 -13.69
C GLY A 126 -3.91 9.65 -14.76
N ARG A 127 -4.06 10.97 -14.79
CA ARG A 127 -3.36 11.84 -15.74
C ARG A 127 -1.95 12.13 -15.22
N GLU A 128 -0.96 11.90 -16.09
CA GLU A 128 0.44 12.18 -15.78
C GLU A 128 0.64 13.67 -15.42
N GLY A 129 1.40 13.94 -14.35
CA GLY A 129 1.65 15.28 -13.85
C GLY A 129 0.49 15.94 -13.07
N ILE A 130 -0.67 15.27 -12.94
CA ILE A 130 -1.85 15.75 -12.19
C ILE A 130 -2.21 14.75 -11.10
N ASP A 131 -2.68 13.59 -11.51
CA ASP A 131 -3.11 12.53 -10.58
C ASP A 131 -2.01 11.50 -10.35
N MET A 132 -0.95 11.53 -11.13
CA MET A 132 0.13 10.54 -11.13
C MET A 132 1.46 11.14 -11.56
N VAL A 133 2.54 10.58 -11.01
CA VAL A 133 3.90 10.68 -11.55
C VAL A 133 4.43 9.30 -11.84
N SER A 134 5.16 9.15 -12.93
CA SER A 134 5.62 7.84 -13.35
C SER A 134 6.99 7.85 -14.04
N ARG A 135 7.56 6.64 -14.19
CA ARG A 135 8.76 6.37 -14.98
C ARG A 135 8.65 5.04 -15.72
N THR A 136 9.33 4.92 -16.85
CA THR A 136 9.28 3.74 -17.74
C THR A 136 10.65 3.13 -18.05
N ASP A 137 11.71 3.72 -17.53
CA ASP A 137 13.11 3.38 -17.79
C ASP A 137 13.64 2.24 -16.89
N VAL A 138 12.90 1.84 -15.85
CA VAL A 138 13.27 0.76 -14.92
C VAL A 138 12.30 -0.40 -15.08
N LYS A 139 12.86 -1.61 -15.17
CA LYS A 139 12.11 -2.87 -15.19
C LYS A 139 12.37 -3.66 -13.90
N VAL A 140 11.32 -4.24 -13.36
CA VAL A 140 11.44 -5.21 -12.26
C VAL A 140 12.14 -6.46 -12.78
N VAL A 141 13.17 -6.88 -12.06
CA VAL A 141 13.88 -8.14 -12.34
C VAL A 141 13.27 -9.22 -11.46
N PRO A 142 12.73 -10.31 -12.02
CA PRO A 142 12.16 -11.40 -11.23
C PRO A 142 13.15 -11.96 -10.20
N ASN A 143 12.65 -12.25 -9.02
CA ASN A 143 13.41 -12.77 -7.87
C ASN A 143 14.47 -11.82 -7.27
N LYS A 144 14.60 -10.59 -7.78
CA LYS A 144 15.38 -9.54 -7.11
C LYS A 144 14.55 -8.98 -5.96
N VAL A 145 15.14 -8.90 -4.78
CA VAL A 145 14.59 -8.14 -3.65
C VAL A 145 14.95 -6.68 -3.83
N TYR A 146 13.98 -5.81 -3.67
CA TYR A 146 14.12 -4.36 -3.68
C TYR A 146 13.78 -3.85 -2.29
N HIS A 147 14.63 -2.99 -1.74
CA HIS A 147 14.33 -2.28 -0.51
C HIS A 147 13.62 -0.98 -0.83
N TRP A 148 12.36 -0.84 -0.39
CA TRP A 148 11.58 0.37 -0.55
C TRP A 148 11.60 1.20 0.73
N ARG A 149 11.77 2.49 0.58
CA ARG A 149 11.59 3.48 1.63
C ARG A 149 10.69 4.58 1.11
N ILE A 150 9.56 4.78 1.76
CA ILE A 150 8.56 5.78 1.39
C ILE A 150 8.47 6.80 2.51
N LEU A 151 8.67 8.07 2.18
CA LEU A 151 8.51 9.20 3.08
C LEU A 151 7.29 9.99 2.67
N ARG A 152 6.36 10.20 3.59
CA ARG A 152 5.28 11.15 3.44
C ARG A 152 5.42 12.22 4.51
N GLN A 153 5.69 13.46 4.11
CA GLN A 153 5.86 14.61 4.98
C GLN A 153 5.20 15.85 4.38
N GLY A 154 4.22 16.39 5.10
CA GLY A 154 3.43 17.51 4.60
C GLY A 154 2.72 17.18 3.29
N LYS A 155 3.09 17.87 2.20
CA LYS A 155 2.58 17.69 0.85
C LYS A 155 3.40 16.74 0.00
N GLU A 156 4.57 16.31 0.48
CA GLU A 156 5.52 15.51 -0.28
C GLU A 156 5.38 14.02 0.01
N LEU A 157 5.37 13.22 -1.04
CA LEU A 157 5.51 11.79 -1.03
C LEU A 157 6.75 11.42 -1.84
N ARG A 158 7.78 10.86 -1.18
CA ARG A 158 9.04 10.46 -1.81
C ARG A 158 9.21 8.96 -1.67
N TRP A 159 9.48 8.30 -2.77
CA TRP A 159 9.73 6.88 -2.83
C TRP A 159 11.17 6.61 -3.25
N TYR A 160 11.90 5.90 -2.41
CA TYR A 160 13.27 5.46 -2.64
C TYR A 160 13.27 3.95 -2.88
N VAL A 161 14.12 3.50 -3.79
CA VAL A 161 14.37 2.08 -4.07
C VAL A 161 15.88 1.83 -3.97
N ASP A 162 16.26 0.84 -3.15
CA ASP A 162 17.66 0.50 -2.90
C ASP A 162 18.52 1.72 -2.47
N GLY A 163 17.92 2.67 -1.71
CA GLY A 163 18.55 3.88 -1.20
C GLY A 163 18.51 5.10 -2.12
N GLU A 164 18.13 4.95 -3.39
CA GLU A 164 18.07 6.04 -4.37
C GLU A 164 16.65 6.58 -4.55
N LEU A 165 16.51 7.90 -4.71
CA LEU A 165 15.21 8.52 -5.00
C LEU A 165 14.66 7.98 -6.32
N PHE A 166 13.57 7.27 -6.25
CA PHE A 166 12.94 6.62 -7.38
C PHE A 166 11.85 7.49 -8.04
N LEU A 167 10.92 8.01 -7.24
CA LEU A 167 9.89 8.96 -7.63
C LEU A 167 9.56 9.90 -6.48
N SER A 168 9.08 11.11 -6.81
CA SER A 168 8.47 12.03 -5.85
C SER A 168 7.16 12.60 -6.40
N TYR A 169 6.17 12.77 -5.52
CA TYR A 169 4.87 13.32 -5.84
C TYR A 169 4.52 14.42 -4.85
N HIS A 170 4.19 15.60 -5.39
CA HIS A 170 3.68 16.73 -4.62
C HIS A 170 2.15 16.75 -4.72
N ASP A 171 1.47 16.74 -3.58
CA ASP A 171 0.00 16.83 -3.51
C ASP A 171 -0.41 18.10 -2.77
N GLU A 172 -1.04 19.04 -3.47
CA GLU A 172 -1.51 20.28 -2.88
C GLU A 172 -2.58 20.05 -1.80
N GLU A 173 -3.37 18.98 -1.93
CA GLU A 173 -4.43 18.57 -1.01
C GLU A 173 -4.18 17.14 -0.50
N PRO A 174 -3.17 16.93 0.37
CA PRO A 174 -2.72 15.59 0.73
C PRO A 174 -3.80 14.77 1.43
N LEU A 175 -3.90 13.50 1.03
CA LEU A 175 -4.79 12.55 1.69
C LEU A 175 -4.29 12.25 3.11
N TYR A 176 -5.13 12.42 4.12
CA TYR A 176 -4.88 12.01 5.51
C TYR A 176 -6.15 12.05 6.36
N GLY A 177 -6.11 11.43 7.54
CA GLY A 177 -7.22 11.43 8.48
C GLY A 177 -8.30 10.42 8.12
N ARG A 178 -9.52 10.63 8.61
CA ARG A 178 -10.60 9.64 8.49
C ARG A 178 -10.89 9.29 7.02
N GLY A 179 -10.81 7.99 6.69
CA GLY A 179 -10.97 7.48 5.33
C GLY A 179 -9.70 7.55 4.48
N HIS A 180 -8.59 8.09 5.05
CA HIS A 180 -7.29 8.21 4.40
C HIS A 180 -6.19 8.07 5.46
N ASP A 181 -6.17 6.95 6.19
CA ASP A 181 -5.23 6.73 7.28
C ASP A 181 -4.77 5.27 7.43
N HIS A 182 -4.84 4.46 6.37
CA HIS A 182 -4.39 3.08 6.41
C HIS A 182 -3.34 2.78 5.35
N PHE A 183 -2.56 1.73 5.64
CA PHE A 183 -1.61 1.11 4.73
C PHE A 183 -2.16 -0.24 4.26
N GLY A 184 -1.94 -0.58 2.99
CA GLY A 184 -2.33 -1.88 2.43
C GLY A 184 -1.29 -2.45 1.48
N PHE A 185 -1.09 -3.77 1.52
CA PHE A 185 -0.40 -4.51 0.47
C PHE A 185 -1.38 -4.80 -0.66
N ASN A 186 -0.92 -4.76 -1.91
CA ASN A 186 -1.78 -5.02 -3.05
C ASN A 186 -0.96 -5.57 -4.24
N ASN A 187 -1.63 -6.09 -5.25
CA ASN A 187 -1.12 -6.36 -6.58
C ASN A 187 -2.28 -6.61 -7.56
N TRP A 188 -1.96 -6.86 -8.83
CA TRP A 188 -2.93 -7.37 -9.80
C TRP A 188 -2.83 -8.90 -9.92
N GLU A 189 -1.93 -9.41 -10.74
CA GLU A 189 -1.82 -10.85 -11.01
C GLU A 189 -0.48 -11.48 -10.57
N SER A 190 0.54 -10.66 -10.36
CA SER A 190 1.90 -11.14 -10.11
C SER A 190 2.04 -11.90 -8.79
N ASP A 191 3.01 -12.81 -8.73
CA ASP A 191 3.46 -13.48 -7.50
C ASP A 191 4.42 -12.54 -6.76
N VAL A 192 3.88 -11.81 -5.77
CA VAL A 192 4.60 -10.78 -5.01
C VAL A 192 4.84 -11.23 -3.58
N TRP A 193 6.02 -10.89 -3.07
CA TRP A 193 6.50 -11.23 -1.74
C TRP A 193 6.94 -9.97 -1.02
N TYR A 194 6.50 -9.81 0.23
CA TYR A 194 6.84 -8.69 1.10
C TYR A 194 7.46 -9.19 2.39
N ASP A 195 8.39 -8.39 2.93
CA ASP A 195 9.09 -8.69 4.17
C ASP A 195 9.50 -7.42 4.90
N ASN A 196 9.91 -7.55 6.16
CA ASN A 196 10.56 -6.50 6.94
C ASN A 196 9.80 -5.16 6.97
N LEU A 197 8.46 -5.20 7.04
CA LEU A 197 7.66 -3.98 7.13
C LEU A 197 8.00 -3.19 8.39
N ARG A 198 8.34 -1.92 8.19
CA ARG A 198 8.56 -0.95 9.25
C ARG A 198 7.83 0.33 8.93
N ILE A 199 7.07 0.85 9.87
CA ILE A 199 6.35 2.11 9.75
C ILE A 199 6.69 2.94 10.98
N GLU A 200 7.18 4.16 10.78
CA GLU A 200 7.51 5.10 11.86
C GLU A 200 6.80 6.43 11.67
N ALA A 201 6.25 6.95 12.76
CA ALA A 201 5.70 8.29 12.80
C ALA A 201 6.84 9.32 12.70
N LEU A 202 6.68 10.30 11.82
CA LEU A 202 7.59 11.44 11.75
C LEU A 202 6.98 12.63 12.50
N SER A 203 7.85 13.48 13.06
CA SER A 203 7.44 14.76 13.65
C SER A 203 6.87 15.70 12.58
N ASP A 204 5.97 16.58 12.99
CA ASP A 204 5.45 17.67 12.16
C ASP A 204 6.53 18.72 11.85
#